data_62b9033d5b88c56aedbefff196ce5bbd
#
_entry.id   62b9033d5b88c56aedbefff196ce5bbd
#
_cell.length_a   1.000
_cell.length_b   1.000
_cell.length_c   1.000
_cell.angle_alpha   90.00
_cell.angle_beta   90.00
_cell.angle_gamma   90.00
#
_symmetry.space_group_name_H-M   'P 1'
#
loop_
_entity.id
_entity.type
_entity.pdbx_description
1 polymer ?
#
loop_
_entity_poly.entity_id
_entity_poly.type
_entity_poly.pdbx_seq_one_letter_code
_entity_poly.pdbx_strand_id
1 'polypeptide(L)'
;MKPASLRADLLAGLTSSFALVPECIAFALVAQVNPLMGLYGAFIICTLTALFGGRPGMISGAAGSMAVVIVALVVQHGVQYLLATVLLGGLIMLAFGLLRLGKLIRMVPHPVMLGFVNGLAIIIALAQFEHFQHDGHWLQGKALYLMLGLVALTMLIVYLLPRLTRAVPPALVAILGIGALVYLLDLPTHTLGDMAQIAGGLPSLVLPDIPWNLDTLAIIAPYAILMALVGLLETLLTLNLTDEITATRGHPDRECVALGVANMTSGLFGGMGGCAMIGQTVINLGSGGRGR
;
A
#
# COMPACT_ATOMS: atom_id res chain seq x y z
N MET A 1 -28.67 3.75 -2.09
CA MET A 1 -27.34 4.20 -1.60
C MET A 1 -27.51 5.54 -0.93
N LYS A 2 -26.92 5.74 0.27
CA LYS A 2 -26.87 7.08 0.84
C LYS A 2 -25.95 7.93 -0.04
N PRO A 3 -26.33 9.18 -0.37
CA PRO A 3 -25.46 10.05 -1.12
C PRO A 3 -24.13 10.24 -0.38
N ALA A 4 -23.03 10.35 -1.13
CA ALA A 4 -21.72 10.64 -0.58
C ALA A 4 -21.83 11.91 0.27
N SER A 5 -21.55 11.81 1.56
CA SER A 5 -21.51 13.00 2.41
C SER A 5 -20.05 13.38 2.61
N LEU A 6 -19.70 14.61 2.34
CA LEU A 6 -18.33 15.12 2.51
C LEU A 6 -17.75 14.76 3.88
N ARG A 7 -18.57 14.82 4.93
CA ARG A 7 -18.18 14.44 6.29
C ARG A 7 -17.80 12.95 6.38
N ALA A 8 -18.60 12.07 5.77
CA ALA A 8 -18.29 10.62 5.78
C ALA A 8 -17.03 10.33 4.97
N ASP A 9 -16.87 10.97 3.81
CA ASP A 9 -15.68 10.80 2.98
C ASP A 9 -14.40 11.32 3.69
N LEU A 10 -14.47 12.47 4.37
CA LEU A 10 -13.34 13.00 5.14
C LEU A 10 -12.96 12.10 6.31
N LEU A 11 -13.93 11.60 7.08
CA LEU A 11 -13.66 10.69 8.20
C LEU A 11 -13.12 9.33 7.71
N ALA A 12 -13.67 8.81 6.63
CA ALA A 12 -13.19 7.57 6.02
C ALA A 12 -11.77 7.74 5.46
N GLY A 13 -11.49 8.84 4.77
CA GLY A 13 -10.16 9.18 4.26
C GLY A 13 -9.13 9.33 5.38
N LEU A 14 -9.49 10.03 6.46
CA LEU A 14 -8.62 10.17 7.64
C LEU A 14 -8.30 8.80 8.26
N THR A 15 -9.32 7.95 8.42
CA THR A 15 -9.16 6.59 8.95
C THR A 15 -8.21 5.76 8.07
N SER A 16 -8.43 5.81 6.76
CA SER A 16 -7.58 5.08 5.80
C SER A 16 -6.15 5.61 5.81
N SER A 17 -5.95 6.94 5.96
CA SER A 17 -4.61 7.54 6.03
C SER A 17 -3.85 7.10 7.28
N PHE A 18 -4.48 7.06 8.44
CA PHE A 18 -3.84 6.55 9.67
C PHE A 18 -3.46 5.08 9.57
N ALA A 19 -4.24 4.26 8.86
CA ALA A 19 -3.89 2.87 8.63
C ALA A 19 -2.81 2.72 7.54
N LEU A 20 -2.83 3.58 6.51
CA LEU A 20 -1.92 3.53 5.36
C LEU A 20 -0.47 3.89 5.74
N VAL A 21 -0.27 4.89 6.60
CA VAL A 21 1.07 5.40 6.95
C VAL A 21 1.98 4.31 7.53
N PRO A 22 1.60 3.57 8.59
CA PRO A 22 2.45 2.50 9.12
C PRO A 22 2.70 1.39 8.10
N GLU A 23 1.69 1.05 7.29
CA GLU A 23 1.77 0.00 6.30
C GLU A 23 2.75 0.35 5.18
N CYS A 24 2.72 1.58 4.67
CA CYS A 24 3.67 2.04 3.66
C CYS A 24 5.11 2.09 4.18
N ILE A 25 5.31 2.43 5.45
CA ILE A 25 6.62 2.38 6.10
C ILE A 25 7.10 0.93 6.19
N ALA A 26 6.25 0.02 6.66
CA ALA A 26 6.58 -1.40 6.74
C ALA A 26 6.96 -2.00 5.37
N PHE A 27 6.20 -1.68 4.32
CA PHE A 27 6.52 -2.16 2.97
C PHE A 27 7.79 -1.54 2.39
N ALA A 28 8.11 -0.29 2.71
CA ALA A 28 9.38 0.31 2.34
C ALA A 28 10.56 -0.41 3.02
N LEU A 29 10.41 -0.79 4.30
CA LEU A 29 11.42 -1.58 5.03
C LEU A 29 11.57 -2.98 4.42
N VAL A 30 10.48 -3.67 4.09
CA VAL A 30 10.51 -4.96 3.37
C VAL A 30 11.23 -4.83 2.03
N ALA A 31 11.02 -3.74 1.31
CA ALA A 31 11.71 -3.43 0.06
C ALA A 31 13.17 -2.99 0.25
N GLN A 32 13.63 -2.85 1.49
CA GLN A 32 14.95 -2.34 1.88
C GLN A 32 15.24 -0.93 1.34
N VAL A 33 14.22 -0.08 1.32
CA VAL A 33 14.35 1.32 0.93
C VAL A 33 14.04 2.23 2.11
N ASN A 34 14.41 3.51 1.98
CA ASN A 34 14.08 4.50 3.01
C ASN A 34 12.55 4.58 3.19
N PRO A 35 12.03 4.54 4.42
CA PRO A 35 10.59 4.66 4.72
C PRO A 35 9.88 5.85 4.08
N LEU A 36 10.59 6.97 3.88
CA LEU A 36 10.06 8.12 3.16
C LEU A 36 9.67 7.79 1.72
N MET A 37 10.35 6.87 1.05
CA MET A 37 9.99 6.44 -0.30
C MET A 37 8.62 5.76 -0.34
N GLY A 38 8.28 4.99 0.70
CA GLY A 38 6.94 4.42 0.88
C GLY A 38 5.88 5.50 1.07
N LEU A 39 6.16 6.49 1.92
CA LEU A 39 5.26 7.60 2.20
C LEU A 39 5.08 8.53 0.98
N TYR A 40 6.15 8.84 0.25
CA TYR A 40 6.07 9.61 -0.99
C TYR A 40 5.26 8.88 -2.05
N GLY A 41 5.51 7.58 -2.22
CA GLY A 41 4.72 6.72 -3.10
C GLY A 41 3.24 6.74 -2.72
N ALA A 42 2.91 6.54 -1.44
CA ALA A 42 1.54 6.57 -0.96
C ALA A 42 0.87 7.93 -1.22
N PHE A 43 1.53 9.03 -0.87
CA PHE A 43 1.00 10.38 -1.06
C PHE A 43 0.70 10.66 -2.54
N ILE A 44 1.67 10.41 -3.42
CA ILE A 44 1.56 10.72 -4.86
C ILE A 44 0.53 9.81 -5.53
N ILE A 45 0.64 8.49 -5.30
CA ILE A 45 -0.22 7.51 -5.97
C ILE A 45 -1.66 7.67 -5.50
N CYS A 46 -1.90 7.79 -4.17
CA CYS A 46 -3.23 7.98 -3.64
C CYS A 46 -3.88 9.27 -4.18
N THR A 47 -3.12 10.38 -4.18
CA THR A 47 -3.64 11.67 -4.65
C THR A 47 -3.99 11.62 -6.14
N LEU A 48 -3.08 11.12 -6.98
CA LEU A 48 -3.31 11.11 -8.43
C LEU A 48 -4.40 10.11 -8.83
N THR A 49 -4.47 8.93 -8.21
CA THR A 49 -5.55 7.98 -8.49
C THR A 49 -6.90 8.45 -7.92
N ALA A 50 -6.92 9.16 -6.79
CA ALA A 50 -8.15 9.78 -6.29
C ALA A 50 -8.68 10.84 -7.25
N LEU A 51 -7.81 11.67 -7.83
CA LEU A 51 -8.22 12.75 -8.75
C LEU A 51 -8.58 12.22 -10.14
N PHE A 52 -7.75 11.36 -10.72
CA PHE A 52 -7.82 10.95 -12.12
C PHE A 52 -8.33 9.53 -12.32
N GLY A 53 -8.34 8.69 -11.28
CA GLY A 53 -8.70 7.28 -11.35
C GLY A 53 -10.11 7.01 -11.85
N GLY A 54 -10.35 5.79 -12.25
CA GLY A 54 -11.62 5.31 -12.79
C GLY A 54 -12.61 4.85 -11.71
N ARG A 55 -12.18 4.78 -10.43
CA ARG A 55 -12.99 4.20 -9.36
C ARG A 55 -12.94 5.02 -8.07
N PRO A 56 -13.98 5.83 -7.76
CA PRO A 56 -14.10 6.50 -6.46
C PRO A 56 -14.20 5.51 -5.30
N GLY A 57 -13.64 5.87 -4.17
CA GLY A 57 -13.65 5.06 -2.96
C GLY A 57 -12.51 4.04 -2.85
N MET A 58 -11.74 3.81 -3.91
CA MET A 58 -10.51 3.04 -3.86
C MET A 58 -9.37 3.83 -3.20
N ILE A 59 -8.53 3.11 -2.47
CA ILE A 59 -7.30 3.64 -1.89
C ILE A 59 -6.11 2.95 -2.59
N SER A 60 -5.18 3.75 -3.08
CA SER A 60 -3.95 3.29 -3.72
C SER A 60 -2.73 3.83 -2.98
N GLY A 61 -1.64 3.10 -2.97
CA GLY A 61 -0.43 3.51 -2.29
C GLY A 61 0.72 2.54 -2.48
N ALA A 62 1.79 2.70 -1.72
CA ALA A 62 2.87 1.73 -1.66
C ALA A 62 2.34 0.40 -1.14
N ALA A 63 2.49 -0.67 -1.89
CA ALA A 63 1.87 -1.96 -1.61
C ALA A 63 2.91 -3.05 -1.33
N GLY A 64 2.55 -4.02 -0.47
CA GLY A 64 3.42 -5.14 -0.12
C GLY A 64 3.77 -6.04 -1.31
N SER A 65 2.83 -6.23 -2.23
CA SER A 65 3.06 -6.94 -3.48
C SER A 65 4.18 -6.32 -4.32
N MET A 66 4.25 -4.98 -4.33
CA MET A 66 5.33 -4.24 -4.98
C MET A 66 6.65 -4.41 -4.25
N ALA A 67 6.66 -4.31 -2.92
CA ALA A 67 7.86 -4.47 -2.09
C ALA A 67 8.56 -5.81 -2.37
N VAL A 68 7.80 -6.89 -2.45
CA VAL A 68 8.32 -8.24 -2.75
C VAL A 68 8.95 -8.33 -4.14
N VAL A 69 8.37 -7.66 -5.14
CA VAL A 69 8.92 -7.66 -6.51
C VAL A 69 10.23 -6.90 -6.59
N ILE A 70 10.33 -5.76 -5.90
CA ILE A 70 11.45 -4.84 -6.06
C ILE A 70 12.62 -5.10 -5.11
N VAL A 71 12.43 -5.84 -4.01
CA VAL A 71 13.48 -6.05 -3.01
C VAL A 71 14.76 -6.64 -3.61
N ALA A 72 14.65 -7.63 -4.48
CA ALA A 72 15.82 -8.24 -5.12
C ALA A 72 16.59 -7.24 -6.01
N LEU A 73 15.88 -6.37 -6.73
CA LEU A 73 16.49 -5.31 -7.52
C LEU A 73 17.23 -4.30 -6.64
N VAL A 74 16.60 -3.86 -5.54
CA VAL A 74 17.19 -2.89 -4.62
C VAL A 74 18.47 -3.42 -3.98
N VAL A 75 18.45 -4.69 -3.54
CA VAL A 75 19.62 -5.34 -2.92
C VAL A 75 20.79 -5.48 -3.91
N GLN A 76 20.50 -5.79 -5.17
CA GLN A 76 21.54 -6.06 -6.17
C GLN A 76 22.03 -4.80 -6.87
N HIS A 77 21.17 -3.83 -7.15
CA HIS A 77 21.46 -2.69 -8.02
C HIS A 77 21.21 -1.33 -7.37
N GLY A 78 20.57 -1.31 -6.22
CA GLY A 78 20.32 -0.09 -5.45
C GLY A 78 19.06 0.70 -5.86
N VAL A 79 18.83 1.78 -5.12
CA VAL A 79 17.59 2.58 -5.20
C VAL A 79 17.44 3.32 -6.54
N GLN A 80 18.53 3.71 -7.19
CA GLN A 80 18.45 4.43 -8.47
C GLN A 80 17.85 3.56 -9.58
N TYR A 81 18.19 2.27 -9.60
CA TYR A 81 17.57 1.29 -10.50
C TYR A 81 16.09 1.05 -10.17
N LEU A 82 15.72 1.11 -8.89
CA LEU A 82 14.31 1.07 -8.49
C LEU A 82 13.52 2.24 -9.09
N LEU A 83 14.01 3.48 -8.95
CA LEU A 83 13.30 4.65 -9.49
C LEU A 83 13.07 4.53 -11.00
N ALA A 84 14.09 4.10 -11.74
CA ALA A 84 13.95 3.83 -13.17
C ALA A 84 12.96 2.68 -13.48
N THR A 85 12.95 1.65 -12.65
CA THR A 85 12.00 0.54 -12.75
C THR A 85 10.56 1.00 -12.52
N VAL A 86 10.34 1.87 -11.53
CA VAL A 86 9.02 2.47 -11.25
C VAL A 86 8.54 3.33 -12.43
N LEU A 87 9.44 4.10 -13.04
CA LEU A 87 9.12 4.88 -14.25
C LEU A 87 8.73 3.98 -15.42
N LEU A 88 9.52 2.95 -15.71
CA LEU A 88 9.24 2.02 -16.79
C LEU A 88 7.98 1.20 -16.53
N GLY A 89 7.77 0.72 -15.30
CA GLY A 89 6.57 0.02 -14.88
C GLY A 89 5.32 0.89 -15.00
N GLY A 90 5.40 2.17 -14.57
CA GLY A 90 4.35 3.15 -14.77
C GLY A 90 4.02 3.40 -16.24
N LEU A 91 5.03 3.46 -17.10
CA LEU A 91 4.84 3.58 -18.55
C LEU A 91 4.13 2.36 -19.16
N ILE A 92 4.47 1.14 -18.70
CA ILE A 92 3.79 -0.09 -19.11
C ILE A 92 2.32 -0.07 -18.66
N MET A 93 2.04 0.33 -17.40
CA MET A 93 0.68 0.46 -16.88
C MET A 93 -0.13 1.50 -17.67
N LEU A 94 0.49 2.63 -18.01
CA LEU A 94 -0.12 3.67 -18.83
C LEU A 94 -0.46 3.16 -20.23
N ALA A 95 0.48 2.47 -20.90
CA ALA A 95 0.26 1.85 -22.19
C ALA A 95 -0.89 0.82 -22.14
N PHE A 96 -0.94 0.01 -21.08
CA PHE A 96 -2.02 -0.96 -20.86
C PHE A 96 -3.40 -0.28 -20.78
N GLY A 97 -3.50 0.83 -20.06
CA GLY A 97 -4.74 1.60 -19.96
C GLY A 97 -5.14 2.27 -21.28
N LEU A 98 -4.18 2.89 -22.00
CA LEU A 98 -4.41 3.53 -23.29
C LEU A 98 -4.83 2.53 -24.37
N LEU A 99 -4.26 1.32 -24.38
CA LEU A 99 -4.65 0.23 -25.27
C LEU A 99 -5.97 -0.44 -24.85
N ARG A 100 -6.62 0.05 -23.79
CA ARG A 100 -7.90 -0.45 -23.27
C ARG A 100 -7.87 -1.93 -22.87
N LEU A 101 -6.73 -2.37 -22.36
CA LEU A 101 -6.52 -3.76 -21.91
C LEU A 101 -7.05 -4.02 -20.50
N GLY A 102 -7.54 -3.02 -19.78
CA GLY A 102 -8.14 -3.18 -18.44
C GLY A 102 -9.28 -4.19 -18.39
N LYS A 103 -9.93 -4.46 -19.53
CA LYS A 103 -10.96 -5.49 -19.63
C LYS A 103 -10.42 -6.92 -19.54
N LEU A 104 -9.13 -7.13 -19.78
CA LEU A 104 -8.49 -8.44 -19.72
C LEU A 104 -8.54 -9.05 -18.32
N ILE A 105 -8.70 -8.23 -17.27
CA ILE A 105 -8.90 -8.73 -15.90
C ILE A 105 -10.06 -9.72 -15.81
N ARG A 106 -11.10 -9.56 -16.64
CA ARG A 106 -12.25 -10.46 -16.68
C ARG A 106 -11.90 -11.86 -17.21
N MET A 107 -10.75 -12.00 -17.85
CA MET A 107 -10.23 -13.29 -18.33
C MET A 107 -9.44 -14.03 -17.26
N VAL A 108 -9.09 -13.37 -16.15
CA VAL A 108 -8.38 -14.01 -15.05
C VAL A 108 -9.35 -14.92 -14.31
N PRO A 109 -9.11 -16.24 -14.27
CA PRO A 109 -9.99 -17.17 -13.59
C PRO A 109 -10.05 -16.91 -12.09
N HIS A 110 -11.22 -17.05 -11.48
CA HIS A 110 -11.42 -16.85 -10.05
C HIS A 110 -10.41 -17.63 -9.14
N PRO A 111 -10.01 -18.88 -9.45
CA PRO A 111 -8.99 -19.58 -8.66
C PRO A 111 -7.62 -18.89 -8.67
N VAL A 112 -7.23 -18.26 -9.79
CA VAL A 112 -5.97 -17.48 -9.88
C VAL A 112 -6.03 -16.26 -8.98
N MET A 113 -7.17 -15.56 -8.97
CA MET A 113 -7.41 -14.41 -8.08
C MET A 113 -7.32 -14.84 -6.63
N LEU A 114 -7.96 -15.92 -6.23
CA LEU A 114 -7.88 -16.46 -4.86
C LEU A 114 -6.45 -16.88 -4.49
N GLY A 115 -5.73 -17.53 -5.41
CA GLY A 115 -4.34 -17.91 -5.21
C GLY A 115 -3.44 -16.70 -4.97
N PHE A 116 -3.60 -15.64 -5.76
CA PHE A 116 -2.86 -14.39 -5.59
C PHE A 116 -3.14 -13.73 -4.25
N VAL A 117 -4.42 -13.55 -3.89
CA VAL A 117 -4.82 -12.91 -2.61
C VAL A 117 -4.33 -13.72 -1.41
N ASN A 118 -4.46 -15.06 -1.45
CA ASN A 118 -3.98 -15.93 -0.39
C ASN A 118 -2.45 -15.90 -0.28
N GLY A 119 -1.74 -15.94 -1.40
CA GLY A 119 -0.28 -15.80 -1.43
C GLY A 119 0.18 -14.47 -0.84
N LEU A 120 -0.46 -13.37 -1.22
CA LEU A 120 -0.19 -12.05 -0.66
C LEU A 120 -0.47 -12.00 0.85
N ALA A 121 -1.57 -12.57 1.31
CA ALA A 121 -1.91 -12.64 2.73
C ALA A 121 -0.85 -13.42 3.54
N ILE A 122 -0.32 -14.53 2.99
CA ILE A 122 0.77 -15.28 3.62
C ILE A 122 2.06 -14.44 3.71
N ILE A 123 2.43 -13.74 2.64
CA ILE A 123 3.62 -12.89 2.61
C ILE A 123 3.49 -11.76 3.64
N ILE A 124 2.34 -11.09 3.69
CA ILE A 124 2.07 -10.03 4.67
C ILE A 124 2.13 -10.59 6.10
N ALA A 125 1.55 -11.77 6.33
CA ALA A 125 1.59 -12.43 7.64
C ALA A 125 3.03 -12.78 8.05
N LEU A 126 3.84 -13.32 7.13
CA LEU A 126 5.24 -13.62 7.39
C LEU A 126 6.06 -12.37 7.71
N ALA A 127 5.81 -11.27 7.01
CA ALA A 127 6.47 -9.99 7.29
C ALA A 127 6.18 -9.46 8.71
N GLN A 128 5.00 -9.80 9.30
CA GLN A 128 4.71 -9.41 10.69
C GLN A 128 5.62 -10.11 11.72
N PHE A 129 6.21 -11.26 11.40
CA PHE A 129 7.12 -11.94 12.32
C PHE A 129 8.43 -11.19 12.55
N GLU A 130 8.83 -10.30 11.64
CA GLU A 130 10.00 -9.43 11.84
C GLU A 130 9.84 -8.52 13.06
N HIS A 131 8.62 -8.09 13.37
CA HIS A 131 8.32 -7.28 14.56
C HIS A 131 8.49 -8.05 15.89
N PHE A 132 8.57 -9.38 15.84
CA PHE A 132 8.86 -10.24 16.99
C PHE A 132 10.33 -10.58 17.13
N GLN A 133 11.20 -9.92 16.35
CA GLN A 133 12.64 -10.08 16.39
C GLN A 133 13.32 -8.77 16.78
N HIS A 134 14.43 -8.90 17.49
CA HIS A 134 15.35 -7.79 17.79
C HIS A 134 16.77 -8.27 17.52
N ASP A 135 17.52 -7.54 16.66
CA ASP A 135 18.87 -7.93 16.22
C ASP A 135 18.96 -9.37 15.69
N GLY A 136 17.94 -9.83 14.95
CA GLY A 136 17.90 -11.18 14.37
C GLY A 136 17.55 -12.30 15.33
N HIS A 137 17.28 -11.98 16.61
CA HIS A 137 16.85 -12.94 17.62
C HIS A 137 15.38 -12.74 17.99
N TRP A 138 14.67 -13.86 18.19
CA TRP A 138 13.29 -13.79 18.64
C TRP A 138 13.19 -13.14 20.03
N LEU A 139 12.21 -12.25 20.18
CA LEU A 139 11.87 -11.67 21.48
C LEU A 139 11.63 -12.78 22.52
N GLN A 140 12.14 -12.60 23.71
CA GLN A 140 12.01 -13.58 24.80
C GLN A 140 11.50 -12.92 26.09
N GLY A 141 10.95 -13.73 26.97
CA GLY A 141 10.50 -13.28 28.28
C GLY A 141 9.46 -12.17 28.24
N LYS A 142 9.66 -11.12 29.04
CA LYS A 142 8.71 -10.03 29.19
C LYS A 142 8.39 -9.26 27.88
N ALA A 143 9.39 -9.07 27.02
CA ALA A 143 9.20 -8.37 25.75
C ALA A 143 8.25 -9.13 24.81
N LEU A 144 8.40 -10.46 24.72
CA LEU A 144 7.50 -11.30 23.94
C LEU A 144 6.06 -11.24 24.46
N TYR A 145 5.88 -11.39 25.79
CA TYR A 145 4.54 -11.33 26.39
C TYR A 145 3.89 -9.97 26.21
N LEU A 146 4.66 -8.89 26.31
CA LEU A 146 4.17 -7.53 26.06
C LEU A 146 3.68 -7.40 24.61
N MET A 147 4.50 -7.80 23.64
CA MET A 147 4.16 -7.74 22.22
C MET A 147 2.90 -8.57 21.91
N LEU A 148 2.84 -9.81 22.39
CA LEU A 148 1.65 -10.66 22.25
C LEU A 148 0.42 -10.04 22.90
N GLY A 149 0.57 -9.40 24.07
CA GLY A 149 -0.51 -8.69 24.76
C GLY A 149 -1.03 -7.50 23.94
N LEU A 150 -0.15 -6.70 23.36
CA LEU A 150 -0.52 -5.58 22.49
C LEU A 150 -1.24 -6.05 21.22
N VAL A 151 -0.73 -7.12 20.58
CA VAL A 151 -1.38 -7.74 19.41
C VAL A 151 -2.77 -8.26 19.78
N ALA A 152 -2.89 -9.03 20.89
CA ALA A 152 -4.15 -9.56 21.35
C ALA A 152 -5.17 -8.43 21.69
N LEU A 153 -4.71 -7.36 22.32
CA LEU A 153 -5.55 -6.19 22.63
C LEU A 153 -6.00 -5.47 21.35
N THR A 154 -5.10 -5.31 20.38
CA THR A 154 -5.43 -4.75 19.06
C THR A 154 -6.51 -5.59 18.38
N MET A 155 -6.31 -6.91 18.30
CA MET A 155 -7.29 -7.83 17.72
C MET A 155 -8.64 -7.78 18.46
N LEU A 156 -8.61 -7.70 19.80
CA LEU A 156 -9.81 -7.59 20.62
C LEU A 156 -10.58 -6.30 20.30
N ILE A 157 -9.90 -5.17 20.18
CA ILE A 157 -10.52 -3.89 19.82
C ILE A 157 -11.17 -4.01 18.44
N VAL A 158 -10.43 -4.49 17.44
CA VAL A 158 -10.92 -4.60 16.06
C VAL A 158 -12.12 -5.54 15.96
N TYR A 159 -12.15 -6.61 16.77
CA TYR A 159 -13.23 -7.60 16.75
C TYR A 159 -14.46 -7.18 17.57
N LEU A 160 -14.29 -6.59 18.74
CA LEU A 160 -15.38 -6.25 19.65
C LEU A 160 -16.02 -4.89 19.36
N LEU A 161 -15.21 -3.89 18.98
CA LEU A 161 -15.70 -2.52 18.79
C LEU A 161 -16.86 -2.42 17.79
N PRO A 162 -16.87 -3.13 16.64
CA PRO A 162 -18.01 -3.08 15.70
C PRO A 162 -19.32 -3.63 16.28
N ARG A 163 -19.24 -4.44 17.34
CA ARG A 163 -20.41 -4.97 18.05
C ARG A 163 -20.97 -3.99 19.06
N LEU A 164 -20.11 -3.11 19.60
CA LEU A 164 -20.49 -2.10 20.59
C LEU A 164 -20.93 -0.81 19.93
N THR A 165 -20.22 -0.36 18.90
CA THR A 165 -20.52 0.88 18.18
C THR A 165 -20.09 0.81 16.72
N ARG A 166 -20.89 1.45 15.86
CA ARG A 166 -20.56 1.66 14.44
C ARG A 166 -20.22 3.12 14.14
N ALA A 167 -20.11 3.95 15.17
CA ALA A 167 -19.86 5.38 15.01
C ALA A 167 -18.39 5.70 14.71
N VAL A 168 -17.47 4.82 15.10
CA VAL A 168 -16.02 5.02 14.95
C VAL A 168 -15.40 3.78 14.31
N PRO A 169 -14.50 3.94 13.33
CA PRO A 169 -13.80 2.84 12.70
C PRO A 169 -12.89 2.09 13.68
N PRO A 170 -13.00 0.74 13.75
CA PRO A 170 -12.25 -0.05 14.72
C PRO A 170 -10.73 0.06 14.58
N ALA A 171 -10.24 0.11 13.35
CA ALA A 171 -8.81 0.24 13.07
C ALA A 171 -8.25 1.57 13.61
N LEU A 172 -9.00 2.67 13.47
CA LEU A 172 -8.59 3.98 13.99
C LEU A 172 -8.48 3.96 15.53
N VAL A 173 -9.47 3.37 16.21
CA VAL A 173 -9.45 3.25 17.67
C VAL A 173 -8.31 2.36 18.13
N ALA A 174 -8.04 1.26 17.43
CA ALA A 174 -6.94 0.37 17.75
C ALA A 174 -5.58 1.10 17.60
N ILE A 175 -5.33 1.76 16.47
CA ILE A 175 -4.07 2.48 16.22
C ILE A 175 -3.85 3.58 17.25
N LEU A 176 -4.84 4.46 17.44
CA LEU A 176 -4.71 5.58 18.37
C LEU A 176 -4.69 5.11 19.83
N GLY A 177 -5.52 4.13 20.19
CA GLY A 177 -5.61 3.61 21.54
C GLY A 177 -4.36 2.87 21.98
N ILE A 178 -3.85 1.96 21.13
CA ILE A 178 -2.61 1.22 21.43
C ILE A 178 -1.40 2.16 21.37
N GLY A 179 -1.34 3.07 20.39
CA GLY A 179 -0.27 4.06 20.31
C GLY A 179 -0.23 4.96 21.54
N ALA A 180 -1.37 5.45 21.99
CA ALA A 180 -1.48 6.22 23.23
C ALA A 180 -1.10 5.39 24.47
N LEU A 181 -1.52 4.12 24.54
CA LEU A 181 -1.16 3.22 25.63
C LEU A 181 0.36 3.00 25.72
N VAL A 182 1.00 2.72 24.59
CA VAL A 182 2.46 2.53 24.51
C VAL A 182 3.20 3.80 24.92
N TYR A 183 2.76 4.96 24.41
CA TYR A 183 3.37 6.25 24.71
C TYR A 183 3.19 6.68 26.18
N LEU A 184 1.98 6.56 26.73
CA LEU A 184 1.68 7.01 28.10
C LEU A 184 2.29 6.12 29.18
N LEU A 185 2.44 4.82 28.90
CA LEU A 185 3.02 3.86 29.85
C LEU A 185 4.51 3.62 29.60
N ASP A 186 5.12 4.34 28.64
CA ASP A 186 6.52 4.21 28.25
C ASP A 186 6.94 2.73 28.06
N LEU A 187 6.10 2.00 27.31
CA LEU A 187 6.32 0.57 27.12
C LEU A 187 7.54 0.32 26.22
N PRO A 188 8.43 -0.60 26.58
CA PRO A 188 9.64 -0.90 25.81
C PRO A 188 9.28 -1.71 24.54
N THR A 189 8.69 -1.04 23.57
CA THR A 189 8.35 -1.58 22.25
C THR A 189 8.94 -0.70 21.16
N HIS A 190 9.29 -1.30 20.02
CA HIS A 190 9.73 -0.52 18.87
C HIS A 190 8.60 0.38 18.36
N THR A 191 8.87 1.66 18.30
CA THR A 191 7.99 2.65 17.69
C THR A 191 8.42 2.92 16.24
N LEU A 192 7.53 3.52 15.45
CA LEU A 192 7.89 3.96 14.10
C LEU A 192 9.07 4.93 14.09
N GLY A 193 9.21 5.75 15.14
CA GLY A 193 10.34 6.66 15.31
C GLY A 193 11.68 5.94 15.51
N ASP A 194 11.67 4.75 16.10
CA ASP A 194 12.87 3.93 16.31
C ASP A 194 13.27 3.19 15.03
N MET A 195 12.28 2.79 14.23
CA MET A 195 12.50 2.06 12.99
C MET A 195 12.93 2.95 11.82
N ALA A 196 12.57 4.23 11.87
CA ALA A 196 12.85 5.16 10.79
C ALA A 196 13.06 6.58 11.32
N GLN A 197 14.21 7.17 11.02
CA GLN A 197 14.36 8.62 11.13
C GLN A 197 13.54 9.26 10.01
N ILE A 198 12.28 9.56 10.29
CA ILE A 198 11.36 10.26 9.37
C ILE A 198 11.69 11.77 9.43
N ALA A 199 12.96 12.11 9.31
CA ALA A 199 13.42 13.49 9.13
C ALA A 199 13.45 13.78 7.63
N GLY A 200 12.33 14.20 7.07
CA GLY A 200 12.23 14.47 5.64
C GLY A 200 11.25 15.60 5.34
N GLY A 201 11.47 16.27 4.22
CA GLY A 201 10.59 17.29 3.67
C GLY A 201 9.51 16.71 2.72
N LEU A 202 8.93 17.58 1.93
CA LEU A 202 8.05 17.19 0.83
C LEU A 202 8.85 16.46 -0.27
N PRO A 203 8.19 15.59 -1.07
CA PRO A 203 8.83 14.93 -2.19
C PRO A 203 9.46 15.95 -3.14
N SER A 204 10.72 15.76 -3.49
CA SER A 204 11.44 16.58 -4.46
C SER A 204 11.68 15.81 -5.75
N LEU A 205 11.84 16.51 -6.85
CA LEU A 205 12.13 15.90 -8.13
C LEU A 205 13.50 15.21 -8.09
N VAL A 206 13.55 13.93 -8.36
CA VAL A 206 14.74 13.08 -8.40
C VAL A 206 14.75 12.34 -9.74
N LEU A 207 15.71 12.64 -10.58
CA LEU A 207 15.92 11.86 -11.79
C LEU A 207 16.83 10.68 -11.46
N PRO A 208 16.52 9.44 -11.94
CA PRO A 208 17.39 8.30 -11.72
C PRO A 208 18.77 8.53 -12.29
N ASP A 209 19.78 8.45 -11.44
CA ASP A 209 21.19 8.56 -11.84
C ASP A 209 21.74 7.17 -12.19
N ILE A 210 21.43 6.73 -13.41
CA ILE A 210 21.86 5.44 -13.97
C ILE A 210 22.30 5.63 -15.41
N PRO A 211 23.21 4.78 -15.91
CA PRO A 211 23.55 4.78 -17.33
C PRO A 211 22.36 4.31 -18.16
N TRP A 212 21.88 5.14 -19.08
CA TRP A 212 20.76 4.83 -19.96
C TRP A 212 21.24 4.06 -21.18
N ASN A 213 21.50 2.75 -21.02
CA ASN A 213 21.97 1.83 -22.05
C ASN A 213 21.11 0.56 -22.09
N LEU A 214 21.40 -0.32 -23.05
CA LEU A 214 20.67 -1.58 -23.22
C LEU A 214 20.87 -2.55 -22.05
N ASP A 215 22.03 -2.52 -21.40
CA ASP A 215 22.33 -3.37 -20.25
C ASP A 215 21.46 -2.97 -19.05
N THR A 216 21.34 -1.67 -18.80
CA THR A 216 20.42 -1.15 -17.76
C THR A 216 18.98 -1.53 -18.06
N LEU A 217 18.55 -1.38 -19.32
CA LEU A 217 17.21 -1.77 -19.73
C LEU A 217 16.98 -3.28 -19.51
N ALA A 218 17.97 -4.12 -19.81
CA ALA A 218 17.89 -5.56 -19.57
C ALA A 218 17.77 -5.91 -18.09
N ILE A 219 18.38 -5.11 -17.20
CA ILE A 219 18.26 -5.27 -15.74
C ILE A 219 16.88 -4.86 -15.25
N ILE A 220 16.39 -3.66 -15.63
CA ILE A 220 15.16 -3.10 -15.07
C ILE A 220 13.89 -3.65 -15.72
N ALA A 221 13.91 -4.07 -16.99
CA ALA A 221 12.72 -4.48 -17.72
C ALA A 221 11.96 -5.66 -17.10
N PRO A 222 12.61 -6.76 -16.65
CA PRO A 222 11.90 -7.85 -16.00
C PRO A 222 11.14 -7.40 -14.76
N TYR A 223 11.77 -6.60 -13.91
CA TYR A 223 11.17 -6.07 -12.69
C TYR A 223 10.04 -5.08 -13.01
N ALA A 224 10.22 -4.22 -13.99
CA ALA A 224 9.20 -3.27 -14.43
C ALA A 224 7.96 -3.97 -14.98
N ILE A 225 8.15 -5.03 -15.78
CA ILE A 225 7.05 -5.86 -16.31
C ILE A 225 6.32 -6.56 -15.15
N LEU A 226 7.05 -7.21 -14.23
CA LEU A 226 6.45 -7.88 -13.08
C LEU A 226 5.69 -6.89 -12.20
N MET A 227 6.29 -5.74 -11.90
CA MET A 227 5.67 -4.68 -11.12
C MET A 227 4.39 -4.17 -11.80
N ALA A 228 4.43 -3.95 -13.11
CA ALA A 228 3.26 -3.51 -13.87
C ALA A 228 2.15 -4.56 -13.87
N LEU A 229 2.46 -5.82 -14.10
CA LEU A 229 1.48 -6.91 -14.11
C LEU A 229 0.85 -7.12 -12.73
N VAL A 230 1.66 -7.21 -11.67
CA VAL A 230 1.18 -7.37 -10.30
C VAL A 230 0.33 -6.17 -9.89
N GLY A 231 0.80 -4.95 -10.15
CA GLY A 231 0.07 -3.74 -9.80
C GLY A 231 -1.24 -3.56 -10.54
N LEU A 232 -1.27 -3.84 -11.84
CA LEU A 232 -2.50 -3.82 -12.62
C LEU A 232 -3.48 -4.89 -12.14
N LEU A 233 -2.99 -6.11 -11.86
CA LEU A 233 -3.82 -7.20 -11.37
C LEU A 233 -4.47 -6.82 -10.03
N GLU A 234 -3.69 -6.39 -9.04
CA GLU A 234 -4.20 -6.00 -7.73
C GLU A 234 -5.18 -4.81 -7.82
N THR A 235 -4.84 -3.80 -8.63
CA THR A 235 -5.70 -2.63 -8.83
C THR A 235 -7.03 -3.01 -9.47
N LEU A 236 -7.03 -3.85 -10.50
CA LEU A 236 -8.26 -4.25 -11.18
C LEU A 236 -9.09 -5.23 -10.34
N LEU A 237 -8.45 -6.06 -9.49
CA LEU A 237 -9.15 -6.86 -8.49
C LEU A 237 -9.82 -5.99 -7.44
N THR A 238 -9.11 -4.98 -6.92
CA THR A 238 -9.66 -4.02 -5.97
C THR A 238 -10.82 -3.22 -6.58
N LEU A 239 -10.72 -2.86 -7.86
CA LEU A 239 -11.81 -2.22 -8.59
C LEU A 239 -13.04 -3.11 -8.65
N ASN A 240 -12.90 -4.38 -9.02
CA ASN A 240 -14.01 -5.33 -9.06
C ASN A 240 -14.65 -5.51 -7.68
N LEU A 241 -13.84 -5.69 -6.64
CA LEU A 241 -14.33 -5.78 -5.25
C LEU A 241 -15.10 -4.52 -4.84
N THR A 242 -14.59 -3.34 -5.22
CA THR A 242 -15.25 -2.06 -4.96
C THR A 242 -16.58 -1.97 -5.70
N ASP A 243 -16.64 -2.46 -6.95
CA ASP A 243 -17.87 -2.51 -7.74
C ASP A 243 -18.93 -3.38 -7.07
N GLU A 244 -18.54 -4.54 -6.53
CA GLU A 244 -19.43 -5.46 -5.80
C GLU A 244 -19.94 -4.82 -4.50
N ILE A 245 -19.05 -4.27 -3.66
CA ILE A 245 -19.43 -3.67 -2.37
C ILE A 245 -20.36 -2.47 -2.56
N THR A 246 -20.14 -1.68 -3.60
CA THR A 246 -20.90 -0.43 -3.82
C THR A 246 -22.07 -0.60 -4.76
N ALA A 247 -22.21 -1.76 -5.42
CA ALA A 247 -23.20 -2.05 -6.47
C ALA A 247 -23.18 -1.00 -7.60
N THR A 248 -21.99 -0.50 -7.95
CA THR A 248 -21.76 0.47 -9.04
C THR A 248 -20.58 0.01 -9.89
N ARG A 249 -20.40 0.55 -11.08
CA ARG A 249 -19.29 0.16 -11.96
C ARG A 249 -18.24 1.27 -12.08
N GLY A 250 -16.98 0.89 -11.95
CA GLY A 250 -15.83 1.72 -12.25
C GLY A 250 -15.39 1.63 -13.71
N HIS A 251 -14.38 2.42 -14.05
CA HIS A 251 -13.76 2.46 -15.39
C HIS A 251 -12.34 1.88 -15.34
N PRO A 252 -12.15 0.57 -15.64
CA PRO A 252 -10.87 -0.10 -15.48
C PRO A 252 -9.74 0.52 -16.32
N ASP A 253 -10.01 0.88 -17.58
CA ASP A 253 -8.97 1.47 -18.45
C ASP A 253 -8.50 2.84 -17.92
N ARG A 254 -9.44 3.65 -17.41
CA ARG A 254 -9.10 4.94 -16.77
C ARG A 254 -8.29 4.75 -15.50
N GLU A 255 -8.60 3.71 -14.72
CA GLU A 255 -7.84 3.37 -13.52
C GLU A 255 -6.40 2.97 -13.86
N CYS A 256 -6.21 2.14 -14.91
CA CYS A 256 -4.88 1.76 -15.37
C CYS A 256 -4.06 2.97 -15.85
N VAL A 257 -4.69 3.90 -16.57
CA VAL A 257 -4.03 5.15 -17.01
C VAL A 257 -3.62 6.00 -15.79
N ALA A 258 -4.52 6.20 -14.85
CA ALA A 258 -4.23 6.98 -13.65
C ALA A 258 -3.13 6.35 -12.81
N LEU A 259 -3.17 5.02 -12.63
CA LEU A 259 -2.12 4.28 -11.93
C LEU A 259 -0.76 4.40 -12.62
N GLY A 260 -0.73 4.29 -13.95
CA GLY A 260 0.50 4.45 -14.73
C GLY A 260 1.12 5.83 -14.53
N VAL A 261 0.33 6.89 -14.69
CA VAL A 261 0.78 8.28 -14.46
C VAL A 261 1.23 8.46 -13.01
N ALA A 262 0.50 7.91 -12.05
CA ALA A 262 0.81 8.01 -10.63
C ALA A 262 2.14 7.33 -10.29
N ASN A 263 2.41 6.13 -10.83
CA ASN A 263 3.68 5.44 -10.65
C ASN A 263 4.85 6.18 -11.32
N MET A 264 4.67 6.69 -12.54
CA MET A 264 5.70 7.52 -13.19
C MET A 264 6.03 8.75 -12.34
N THR A 265 5.01 9.45 -11.85
CA THR A 265 5.20 10.61 -10.96
C THR A 265 5.87 10.19 -9.66
N SER A 266 5.46 9.07 -9.05
CA SER A 266 6.08 8.55 -7.83
C SER A 266 7.58 8.29 -8.04
N GLY A 267 7.97 7.63 -9.13
CA GLY A 267 9.37 7.39 -9.47
C GLY A 267 10.19 8.66 -9.66
N LEU A 268 9.60 9.71 -10.26
CA LEU A 268 10.25 11.01 -10.45
C LEU A 268 10.40 11.81 -9.14
N PHE A 269 9.59 11.53 -8.15
CA PHE A 269 9.63 12.22 -6.85
C PHE A 269 10.17 11.34 -5.71
N GLY A 270 10.97 10.34 -6.06
CA GLY A 270 11.67 9.51 -5.09
C GLY A 270 10.76 8.56 -4.30
N GLY A 271 9.55 8.29 -4.79
CA GLY A 271 8.65 7.32 -4.20
C GLY A 271 8.83 5.92 -4.79
N MET A 272 8.58 4.90 -4.00
CA MET A 272 8.49 3.53 -4.50
C MET A 272 7.18 3.34 -5.28
N GLY A 273 7.14 2.33 -6.14
CA GLY A 273 5.94 1.97 -6.88
C GLY A 273 4.80 1.47 -5.98
N GLY A 274 3.59 1.52 -6.52
CA GLY A 274 2.41 1.10 -5.78
C GLY A 274 1.23 0.75 -6.68
N CYS A 275 0.15 0.34 -6.02
CA CYS A 275 -1.10 -0.06 -6.66
C CYS A 275 -2.30 0.19 -5.73
N ALA A 276 -3.50 -0.18 -6.16
CA ALA A 276 -4.65 -0.14 -5.27
C ALA A 276 -4.56 -1.24 -4.21
N MET A 277 -4.86 -0.87 -2.98
CA MET A 277 -4.74 -1.73 -1.80
C MET A 277 -6.11 -2.23 -1.38
N ILE A 278 -6.32 -3.56 -1.42
CA ILE A 278 -7.60 -4.19 -1.07
C ILE A 278 -7.99 -3.86 0.37
N GLY A 279 -7.09 -4.07 1.33
CA GLY A 279 -7.34 -3.83 2.75
C GLY A 279 -7.76 -2.39 3.06
N GLN A 280 -7.01 -1.43 2.57
CA GLN A 280 -7.25 0.00 2.77
C GLN A 280 -8.56 0.44 2.08
N THR A 281 -8.86 -0.09 0.91
CA THR A 281 -10.11 0.17 0.20
C THR A 281 -11.31 -0.36 1.00
N VAL A 282 -11.23 -1.57 1.57
CA VAL A 282 -12.28 -2.13 2.41
C VAL A 282 -12.48 -1.29 3.68
N ILE A 283 -11.40 -0.82 4.32
CA ILE A 283 -11.47 0.09 5.48
C ILE A 283 -12.18 1.38 5.10
N ASN A 284 -11.80 2.01 3.99
CA ASN A 284 -12.43 3.25 3.50
C ASN A 284 -13.92 3.07 3.24
N LEU A 285 -14.28 2.03 2.48
CA LEU A 285 -15.67 1.73 2.14
C LEU A 285 -16.49 1.35 3.38
N GLY A 286 -15.92 0.59 4.31
CA GLY A 286 -16.52 0.21 5.59
C GLY A 286 -16.74 1.40 6.51
N SER A 287 -15.87 2.41 6.43
CA SER A 287 -16.01 3.69 7.15
C SER A 287 -16.97 4.68 6.49
N GLY A 288 -17.56 4.32 5.36
CA GLY A 288 -18.56 5.13 4.66
C GLY A 288 -18.02 5.98 3.51
N GLY A 289 -16.73 5.87 3.17
CA GLY A 289 -16.14 6.55 2.03
C GLY A 289 -16.75 6.07 0.71
N ARG A 290 -17.15 7.01 -0.13
CA ARG A 290 -17.77 6.78 -1.45
C ARG A 290 -17.30 7.77 -2.51
N GLY A 291 -16.75 8.89 -2.07
CA GLY A 291 -16.27 9.99 -2.91
C GLY A 291 -14.83 9.79 -3.39
N ARG A 292 -14.27 10.87 -3.90
CA ARG A 292 -12.87 11.00 -4.35
C ARG A 292 -12.10 11.84 -3.35
#